data_dff033370eb5d9144aca3a212b7330b1
#
_entry.id   dff033370eb5d9144aca3a212b7330b1
#
_cell.length_a   1.000
_cell.length_b   1.000
_cell.length_c   1.000
_cell.angle_alpha   90.00
_cell.angle_beta   90.00
_cell.angle_gamma   90.00
#
_symmetry.space_group_name_H-M   'P 1'
#
loop_
_entity.id
_entity.type
_entity.pdbx_description
1 polymer ?
#
loop_
_entity_poly.entity_id
_entity_poly.type
_entity_poly.pdbx_seq_one_letter_code
_entity_poly.pdbx_strand_id
1 'polypeptide(L)'
;MTPFVTHLFELEMRQDTARVAEIFDERFRLLGLGGFRVQGRGDAAASALLEVGSWASAVSDLPIPQAALLYASAHGLGSAMLAAGIWLLLPRRYRYPLPWSLLFIFSVSFFIPLIGMIGVALALFPALYLPRKRKVQSWEATAVPELPFRPPERKRELMFSDGGLQDVLRHAPDPDQRLTAIFATRRMRSKEAIPILKLALRDPSDDVRLLAYSMLDQRESRINQRIEQALANMESASTDRKIALHAELARWYWELAYVGLAQGSVLEHVLQQAWSHVMAALQGNSGGEMYLLAGRIAMEQGNLDEALAQFDQSAQAGMDAVQLAPYRAEIAFLRQRYEEIPDMLATMPAELLQRPPFAALARYWL
;
A
#
# COMPACT_ATOMS: atom_id res chain seq x y z
N MET A 1 4.52 14.33 -23.74
CA MET A 1 3.11 14.48 -23.24
C MET A 1 2.53 15.70 -23.93
N THR A 2 1.43 15.55 -24.63
CA THR A 2 0.79 16.61 -25.42
C THR A 2 0.12 17.63 -24.48
N PRO A 3 0.08 18.93 -24.81
CA PRO A 3 -0.53 19.99 -23.99
C PRO A 3 -2.01 19.72 -23.65
N PHE A 4 -2.64 18.83 -24.36
CA PHE A 4 -4.02 18.40 -24.13
C PHE A 4 -4.21 17.57 -22.82
N VAL A 5 -3.25 16.72 -22.48
CA VAL A 5 -3.31 15.88 -21.25
C VAL A 5 -3.11 16.73 -20.00
N THR A 6 -2.26 17.75 -20.06
CA THR A 6 -2.02 18.68 -18.95
C THR A 6 -3.25 19.54 -18.68
N HIS A 7 -3.96 19.95 -19.73
CA HIS A 7 -5.18 20.77 -19.61
C HIS A 7 -6.38 19.99 -19.07
N LEU A 8 -6.50 18.69 -19.41
CA LEU A 8 -7.50 17.79 -18.84
C LEU A 8 -7.26 17.53 -17.35
N PHE A 9 -6.00 17.35 -16.96
CA PHE A 9 -5.63 17.12 -15.56
C PHE A 9 -5.87 18.37 -14.68
N GLU A 10 -5.64 19.58 -15.23
CA GLU A 10 -5.93 20.84 -14.52
C GLU A 10 -7.45 21.11 -14.41
N LEU A 11 -8.24 20.71 -15.39
CA LEU A 11 -9.70 20.84 -15.35
C LEU A 11 -10.34 19.86 -14.37
N GLU A 12 -9.87 18.63 -14.30
CA GLU A 12 -10.33 17.62 -13.35
C GLU A 12 -10.00 18.02 -11.91
N MET A 13 -8.78 18.49 -11.66
CA MET A 13 -8.37 18.98 -10.33
C MET A 13 -9.12 20.24 -9.90
N ARG A 14 -9.51 21.14 -10.82
CA ARG A 14 -10.35 22.30 -10.51
C ARG A 14 -11.80 21.94 -10.21
N GLN A 15 -12.36 20.97 -10.91
CA GLN A 15 -13.71 20.48 -10.63
C GLN A 15 -13.79 19.75 -9.29
N ASP A 16 -12.79 18.95 -8.93
CA ASP A 16 -12.76 18.25 -7.65
C ASP A 16 -12.58 19.21 -6.47
N THR A 17 -11.76 20.25 -6.59
CA THR A 17 -11.60 21.25 -5.52
C THR A 17 -12.83 22.13 -5.36
N ALA A 18 -13.53 22.49 -6.43
CA ALA A 18 -14.79 23.22 -6.36
C ALA A 18 -15.92 22.37 -5.76
N ARG A 19 -16.01 21.09 -6.15
CA ARG A 19 -17.00 20.14 -5.64
C ARG A 19 -16.76 19.78 -4.16
N VAL A 20 -15.50 19.64 -3.75
CA VAL A 20 -15.14 19.46 -2.34
C VAL A 20 -15.46 20.71 -1.52
N ALA A 21 -15.26 21.92 -2.05
CA ALA A 21 -15.64 23.16 -1.39
C ALA A 21 -17.16 23.30 -1.23
N GLU A 22 -17.92 22.91 -2.23
CA GLU A 22 -19.39 22.93 -2.26
C GLU A 22 -19.98 21.92 -1.26
N ILE A 23 -19.47 20.70 -1.21
CA ILE A 23 -19.83 19.66 -0.22
C ILE A 23 -19.48 20.11 1.20
N PHE A 24 -18.37 20.81 1.39
CA PHE A 24 -17.98 21.37 2.68
C PHE A 24 -18.92 22.49 3.12
N ASP A 25 -19.33 23.39 2.22
CA ASP A 25 -20.23 24.50 2.53
C ASP A 25 -21.66 24.02 2.83
N GLU A 26 -22.14 23.01 2.13
CA GLU A 26 -23.44 22.38 2.34
C GLU A 26 -23.48 21.58 3.66
N ARG A 27 -22.45 20.84 4.00
CA ARG A 27 -22.33 20.19 5.32
C ARG A 27 -22.15 21.17 6.46
N PHE A 28 -21.50 22.31 6.24
CA PHE A 28 -21.36 23.37 7.23
C PHE A 28 -22.71 24.06 7.52
N ARG A 29 -23.58 24.23 6.52
CA ARG A 29 -24.95 24.72 6.70
C ARG A 29 -25.85 23.71 7.41
N LEU A 30 -25.76 22.43 7.06
CA LEU A 30 -26.52 21.34 7.68
C LEU A 30 -26.15 21.08 9.16
N LEU A 31 -24.94 21.40 9.58
CA LEU A 31 -24.47 21.21 10.95
C LEU A 31 -24.74 22.41 11.87
N GLY A 32 -25.48 23.45 11.41
CA GLY A 32 -25.84 24.60 12.25
C GLY A 32 -24.65 25.45 12.74
N LEU A 33 -23.47 25.30 12.13
CA LEU A 33 -22.22 25.96 12.57
C LEU A 33 -22.23 27.48 12.35
N GLY A 34 -23.21 28.03 11.61
CA GLY A 34 -23.48 29.47 11.58
C GLY A 34 -23.85 30.04 12.92
N GLY A 35 -24.56 29.28 13.77
CA GLY A 35 -24.91 29.66 15.16
C GLY A 35 -23.72 29.69 16.12
N PHE A 36 -22.74 28.77 15.94
CA PHE A 36 -21.55 28.68 16.81
C PHE A 36 -20.63 29.91 16.71
N ARG A 37 -20.52 30.56 15.56
CA ARG A 37 -19.74 31.80 15.43
C ARG A 37 -20.38 32.98 16.19
N VAL A 38 -21.71 33.06 16.24
CA VAL A 38 -22.45 34.09 16.97
C VAL A 38 -22.35 33.84 18.45
N GLN A 39 -22.45 32.58 18.88
CA GLN A 39 -22.33 32.17 20.27
C GLN A 39 -20.93 32.44 20.85
N GLY A 40 -19.86 32.10 20.10
CA GLY A 40 -18.49 32.39 20.53
C GLY A 40 -18.17 33.88 20.69
N ARG A 41 -18.83 34.78 19.92
CA ARG A 41 -18.73 36.23 20.11
C ARG A 41 -19.49 36.71 21.32
N GLY A 42 -20.66 36.11 21.58
CA GLY A 42 -21.46 36.39 22.78
C GLY A 42 -20.71 36.01 24.05
N ASP A 43 -20.08 34.84 24.06
CA ASP A 43 -19.30 34.32 25.18
C ASP A 43 -18.06 35.18 25.46
N ALA A 44 -17.38 35.70 24.44
CA ALA A 44 -16.25 36.62 24.58
C ALA A 44 -16.67 37.97 25.16
N ALA A 45 -17.83 38.53 24.76
CA ALA A 45 -18.37 39.76 25.33
C ALA A 45 -18.83 39.57 26.75
N ALA A 46 -19.50 38.46 27.07
CA ALA A 46 -19.90 38.13 28.45
C ALA A 46 -18.69 37.93 29.38
N SER A 47 -17.61 37.31 28.89
CA SER A 47 -16.37 37.14 29.65
C SER A 47 -15.70 38.48 29.97
N ALA A 48 -15.72 39.44 29.03
CA ALA A 48 -15.19 40.80 29.29
C ALA A 48 -15.99 41.56 30.33
N LEU A 49 -17.32 41.43 30.32
CA LEU A 49 -18.17 42.04 31.36
C LEU A 49 -17.92 41.42 32.74
N LEU A 50 -17.74 40.13 32.83
CA LEU A 50 -17.40 39.44 34.09
C LEU A 50 -16.02 39.86 34.61
N GLU A 51 -15.06 40.08 33.73
CA GLU A 51 -13.72 40.56 34.10
C GLU A 51 -13.78 41.98 34.68
N VAL A 52 -14.51 42.90 34.06
CA VAL A 52 -14.73 44.24 34.58
C VAL A 52 -15.46 44.20 35.95
N GLY A 53 -16.45 43.29 36.08
CA GLY A 53 -17.16 43.07 37.37
C GLY A 53 -16.22 42.52 38.46
N SER A 54 -15.27 41.63 38.09
CA SER A 54 -14.30 41.09 39.04
C SER A 54 -13.35 42.17 39.59
N TRP A 55 -12.92 43.11 38.74
CA TRP A 55 -12.13 44.27 39.18
C TRP A 55 -12.93 45.22 40.07
N ALA A 56 -14.19 45.48 39.79
CA ALA A 56 -15.06 46.29 40.61
C ALA A 56 -15.27 45.69 42.02
N SER A 57 -15.36 44.36 42.11
CA SER A 57 -15.47 43.65 43.37
C SER A 57 -14.19 43.72 44.23
N ALA A 58 -13.02 43.77 43.61
CA ALA A 58 -11.72 43.89 44.28
C ALA A 58 -11.51 45.27 44.92
N VAL A 59 -12.23 46.32 44.49
CA VAL A 59 -12.16 47.70 44.98
C VAL A 59 -13.28 47.95 45.96
N SER A 60 -14.16 47.01 46.32
CA SER A 60 -15.24 47.14 47.24
C SER A 60 -14.79 47.11 48.75
N ASP A 61 -15.52 47.72 49.64
CA ASP A 61 -15.26 47.77 51.12
C ASP A 61 -15.50 46.41 51.82
N LEU A 62 -15.44 45.28 51.08
CA LEU A 62 -15.62 43.97 51.64
C LEU A 62 -14.34 43.47 52.36
N PRO A 63 -14.50 42.60 53.40
CA PRO A 63 -13.37 41.98 54.07
C PRO A 63 -12.47 41.22 53.01
N ILE A 64 -11.17 41.40 53.14
CA ILE A 64 -10.15 40.86 52.14
C ILE A 64 -10.43 39.43 51.72
N PRO A 65 -10.76 38.47 52.61
CA PRO A 65 -10.98 37.09 52.18
C PRO A 65 -12.23 36.90 51.29
N GLN A 66 -13.29 37.71 51.55
CA GLN A 66 -14.51 37.66 50.74
C GLN A 66 -14.34 38.35 49.38
N ALA A 67 -13.67 39.51 49.40
CA ALA A 67 -13.30 40.18 48.12
C ALA A 67 -12.40 39.32 47.22
N ALA A 68 -11.40 38.64 47.79
CA ALA A 68 -10.51 37.75 47.09
C ALA A 68 -11.26 36.54 46.51
N LEU A 69 -12.20 35.96 47.24
CA LEU A 69 -12.99 34.82 46.78
C LEU A 69 -13.96 35.23 45.66
N LEU A 70 -14.58 36.41 45.80
CA LEU A 70 -15.47 36.98 44.80
C LEU A 70 -14.71 37.33 43.50
N TYR A 71 -13.53 37.92 43.62
CA TYR A 71 -12.64 38.21 42.51
C TYR A 71 -12.21 36.91 41.81
N ALA A 72 -11.69 35.94 42.53
CA ALA A 72 -11.20 34.69 41.96
C ALA A 72 -12.32 33.89 41.26
N SER A 73 -13.53 33.88 41.83
CA SER A 73 -14.66 33.19 41.20
C SER A 73 -15.15 33.88 39.91
N ALA A 74 -15.29 35.21 39.94
CA ALA A 74 -15.75 35.99 38.80
C ALA A 74 -14.69 35.97 37.68
N HIS A 75 -13.41 36.13 38.01
CA HIS A 75 -12.29 36.06 37.07
C HIS A 75 -12.13 34.64 36.49
N GLY A 76 -12.26 33.61 37.33
CA GLY A 76 -12.23 32.22 36.88
C GLY A 76 -13.36 31.88 35.91
N LEU A 77 -14.59 32.35 36.20
CA LEU A 77 -15.74 32.15 35.32
C LEU A 77 -15.56 32.90 34.00
N GLY A 78 -15.11 34.15 34.03
CA GLY A 78 -14.80 34.96 32.85
C GLY A 78 -13.75 34.31 31.97
N SER A 79 -12.65 33.84 32.57
CA SER A 79 -11.58 33.14 31.85
C SER A 79 -12.05 31.83 31.24
N ALA A 80 -12.94 31.07 31.90
CA ALA A 80 -13.51 29.84 31.37
C ALA A 80 -14.45 30.11 30.19
N MET A 81 -15.30 31.14 30.26
CA MET A 81 -16.17 31.55 29.16
C MET A 81 -15.37 32.05 27.97
N LEU A 82 -14.33 32.84 28.20
CA LEU A 82 -13.41 33.29 27.15
C LEU A 82 -12.72 32.09 26.47
N ALA A 83 -12.20 31.16 27.26
CA ALA A 83 -11.53 29.96 26.73
C ALA A 83 -12.48 29.11 25.86
N ALA A 84 -13.73 28.93 26.30
CA ALA A 84 -14.75 28.21 25.53
C ALA A 84 -15.10 28.95 24.23
N GLY A 85 -15.31 30.26 24.28
CA GLY A 85 -15.61 31.07 23.10
C GLY A 85 -14.48 31.08 22.08
N ILE A 86 -13.24 31.21 22.53
CA ILE A 86 -12.06 31.13 21.69
C ILE A 86 -11.91 29.71 21.06
N TRP A 87 -12.08 28.67 21.86
CA TRP A 87 -12.01 27.31 21.41
C TRP A 87 -13.04 27.00 20.30
N LEU A 88 -14.25 27.54 20.40
CA LEU A 88 -15.28 27.45 19.38
C LEU A 88 -14.89 28.18 18.07
N LEU A 89 -14.14 29.28 18.18
CA LEU A 89 -13.67 30.04 17.01
C LEU A 89 -12.42 29.45 16.33
N LEU A 90 -11.67 28.59 17.05
CA LEU A 90 -10.47 27.97 16.50
C LEU A 90 -10.78 27.00 15.36
N PRO A 91 -9.96 26.98 14.29
CA PRO A 91 -10.01 25.95 13.27
C PRO A 91 -9.82 24.55 13.89
N ARG A 92 -10.49 23.53 13.33
CA ARG A 92 -10.44 22.13 13.81
C ARG A 92 -9.03 21.62 14.09
N ARG A 93 -8.06 22.07 13.30
CA ARG A 93 -6.64 21.69 13.44
C ARG A 93 -6.04 22.02 14.81
N TYR A 94 -6.52 23.06 15.48
CA TYR A 94 -6.00 23.54 16.77
C TYR A 94 -6.90 23.18 17.95
N ARG A 95 -8.02 22.49 17.71
CA ARG A 95 -8.94 22.02 18.76
C ARG A 95 -8.48 20.74 19.45
N TYR A 96 -7.60 19.99 18.82
CA TYR A 96 -7.08 18.73 19.34
C TYR A 96 -5.60 18.86 19.74
N PRO A 97 -5.15 18.14 20.79
CA PRO A 97 -5.94 17.21 21.61
C PRO A 97 -6.80 17.92 22.66
N LEU A 98 -8.06 17.51 22.78
CA LEU A 98 -8.93 17.82 23.91
C LEU A 98 -8.47 16.98 25.12
N PRO A 99 -8.36 17.51 26.34
CA PRO A 99 -8.77 18.84 26.85
C PRO A 99 -7.63 19.90 26.86
N TRP A 100 -6.42 19.54 26.40
CA TRP A 100 -5.22 20.36 26.55
C TRP A 100 -5.30 21.74 25.87
N SER A 101 -5.93 21.83 24.72
CA SER A 101 -6.10 23.12 24.03
C SER A 101 -6.99 24.09 24.78
N LEU A 102 -8.06 23.57 25.38
CA LEU A 102 -8.97 24.37 26.21
C LEU A 102 -8.28 24.82 27.50
N LEU A 103 -7.57 23.89 28.16
CA LEU A 103 -6.82 24.16 29.39
C LEU A 103 -5.71 25.20 29.16
N PHE A 104 -5.02 25.13 28.02
CA PHE A 104 -3.98 26.09 27.67
C PHE A 104 -4.56 27.52 27.54
N ILE A 105 -5.67 27.68 26.80
CA ILE A 105 -6.31 28.99 26.61
C ILE A 105 -6.81 29.53 27.95
N PHE A 106 -7.43 28.67 28.75
CA PHE A 106 -7.89 29.02 30.10
C PHE A 106 -6.72 29.47 30.99
N SER A 107 -5.62 28.72 31.02
CA SER A 107 -4.45 29.05 31.85
C SER A 107 -3.86 30.41 31.50
N VAL A 108 -3.68 30.69 30.18
CA VAL A 108 -3.14 31.99 29.74
C VAL A 108 -4.07 33.14 30.14
N SER A 109 -5.39 32.97 30.04
CA SER A 109 -6.36 33.99 30.42
C SER A 109 -6.48 34.17 31.93
N PHE A 110 -6.37 33.10 32.71
CA PHE A 110 -6.52 33.07 34.14
C PHE A 110 -5.29 33.63 34.90
N PHE A 111 -4.08 33.21 34.52
CA PHE A 111 -2.83 33.59 35.20
C PHE A 111 -2.30 34.96 34.78
N ILE A 112 -2.74 35.51 33.65
CA ILE A 112 -2.32 36.84 33.18
C ILE A 112 -3.57 37.68 32.91
N PRO A 113 -4.21 38.21 33.98
CA PRO A 113 -5.43 38.98 33.84
C PRO A 113 -5.20 40.25 33.00
N LEU A 114 -6.22 40.67 32.24
CA LEU A 114 -6.21 41.78 31.26
C LEU A 114 -5.23 41.56 30.08
N ILE A 115 -3.93 41.41 30.34
CA ILE A 115 -2.90 41.24 29.31
C ILE A 115 -3.09 39.89 28.59
N GLY A 116 -3.44 38.84 29.30
CA GLY A 116 -3.74 37.52 28.72
C GLY A 116 -4.95 37.56 27.78
N MET A 117 -6.03 38.19 28.18
CA MET A 117 -7.22 38.38 27.34
C MET A 117 -6.93 39.22 26.10
N ILE A 118 -6.27 40.35 26.24
CA ILE A 118 -5.91 41.23 25.14
C ILE A 118 -4.91 40.52 24.21
N GLY A 119 -3.92 39.84 24.78
CA GLY A 119 -2.89 39.11 24.03
C GLY A 119 -3.49 37.98 23.19
N VAL A 120 -4.38 37.18 23.76
CA VAL A 120 -5.07 36.10 23.03
C VAL A 120 -5.98 36.67 21.95
N ALA A 121 -6.73 37.74 22.23
CA ALA A 121 -7.57 38.39 21.22
C ALA A 121 -6.73 38.99 20.06
N LEU A 122 -5.63 39.69 20.40
CA LEU A 122 -4.69 40.22 19.40
C LEU A 122 -3.99 39.16 18.58
N ALA A 123 -3.66 38.02 19.16
CA ALA A 123 -3.06 36.89 18.45
C ALA A 123 -4.07 36.18 17.54
N LEU A 124 -5.30 36.06 17.99
CA LEU A 124 -6.35 35.34 17.25
C LEU A 124 -6.85 36.15 16.04
N PHE A 125 -6.96 37.48 16.19
CA PHE A 125 -7.42 38.34 15.12
C PHE A 125 -6.57 38.21 13.85
N PRO A 126 -5.24 38.39 13.88
CA PRO A 126 -4.42 38.16 12.67
C PRO A 126 -4.39 36.69 12.24
N ALA A 127 -4.50 35.73 13.15
CA ALA A 127 -4.53 34.33 12.79
C ALA A 127 -5.79 33.92 12.02
N LEU A 128 -6.93 34.56 12.27
CA LEU A 128 -8.21 34.24 11.63
C LEU A 128 -8.55 35.17 10.45
N TYR A 129 -8.17 36.43 10.50
CA TYR A 129 -8.63 37.45 9.55
C TYR A 129 -7.57 37.99 8.62
N LEU A 130 -6.25 37.92 8.96
CA LEU A 130 -5.25 38.24 7.96
C LEU A 130 -5.16 37.10 6.95
N PRO A 131 -5.34 37.40 5.67
CA PRO A 131 -5.06 36.44 4.62
C PRO A 131 -3.58 36.10 4.75
N ARG A 132 -3.27 34.94 5.31
CA ARG A 132 -1.95 34.35 5.11
C ARG A 132 -1.79 34.21 3.60
N LYS A 133 -1.01 35.09 3.01
CA LYS A 133 -0.37 34.75 1.76
C LYS A 133 0.39 33.45 2.09
N ARG A 134 -0.28 32.30 1.95
CA ARG A 134 0.47 31.12 1.58
C ARG A 134 1.32 31.64 0.45
N LYS A 135 2.61 31.72 0.62
CA LYS A 135 3.49 31.46 -0.46
C LYS A 135 3.05 30.06 -0.92
N VAL A 136 2.01 30.01 -1.77
CA VAL A 136 1.97 29.02 -2.79
C VAL A 136 3.35 29.22 -3.34
N GLN A 137 4.27 28.35 -2.98
CA GLN A 137 5.48 28.18 -3.71
C GLN A 137 4.93 27.96 -5.10
N SER A 138 4.82 29.08 -5.84
CA SER A 138 4.47 29.02 -7.24
C SER A 138 5.50 28.02 -7.70
N TRP A 139 5.01 26.87 -8.11
CA TRP A 139 5.81 25.99 -8.92
C TRP A 139 6.15 26.89 -10.11
N GLU A 140 7.17 27.72 -9.91
CA GLU A 140 7.81 28.39 -11.00
C GLU A 140 8.16 27.22 -11.88
N ALA A 141 7.49 27.13 -13.03
CA ALA A 141 7.88 26.18 -14.04
C ALA A 141 9.31 26.59 -14.35
N THR A 142 10.23 26.09 -13.53
CA THR A 142 11.65 26.15 -13.78
C THR A 142 11.72 25.47 -15.12
N ALA A 143 12.00 26.29 -16.16
CA ALA A 143 12.24 25.77 -17.49
C ALA A 143 13.12 24.56 -17.24
N VAL A 144 12.56 23.36 -17.50
CA VAL A 144 13.31 22.12 -17.31
C VAL A 144 14.64 22.45 -17.93
N PRO A 145 15.75 22.52 -17.12
CA PRO A 145 17.04 22.82 -17.71
C PRO A 145 17.08 21.86 -18.87
N GLU A 146 17.32 22.35 -20.08
CA GLU A 146 17.52 21.49 -21.22
C GLU A 146 18.63 20.55 -20.78
N LEU A 147 18.20 19.50 -20.08
CA LEU A 147 19.01 18.32 -19.90
C LEU A 147 19.46 18.09 -21.32
N PRO A 148 20.78 18.02 -21.59
CA PRO A 148 21.24 17.61 -22.89
C PRO A 148 20.58 16.24 -23.10
N PHE A 149 19.32 16.30 -23.52
CA PHE A 149 18.58 15.17 -23.97
C PHE A 149 19.26 14.83 -25.30
N ARG A 150 20.41 14.21 -25.17
CA ARG A 150 20.80 13.28 -26.20
C ARG A 150 19.63 12.31 -26.22
N PRO A 151 18.80 12.34 -27.32
CA PRO A 151 17.81 11.29 -27.48
C PRO A 151 18.63 10.04 -27.22
N PRO A 152 18.21 9.17 -26.27
CA PRO A 152 18.99 7.97 -26.01
C PRO A 152 19.25 7.45 -27.40
N GLU A 153 20.52 7.52 -27.84
CA GLU A 153 20.93 6.82 -29.06
C GLU A 153 20.13 5.55 -28.92
N ARG A 154 19.29 5.21 -29.87
CA ARG A 154 18.59 3.93 -29.86
C ARG A 154 19.69 2.90 -29.77
N LYS A 155 20.31 2.83 -28.58
CA LYS A 155 21.05 1.66 -28.15
C LYS A 155 20.00 0.62 -28.38
N ARG A 156 20.15 -0.11 -29.50
CA ARG A 156 19.39 -1.28 -29.88
C ARG A 156 18.76 -1.77 -28.61
N GLU A 157 17.42 -1.85 -28.57
CA GLU A 157 16.76 -2.50 -27.47
C GLU A 157 17.56 -3.76 -27.26
N LEU A 158 18.50 -3.68 -26.34
CA LEU A 158 19.25 -4.85 -25.93
C LEU A 158 18.13 -5.69 -25.35
N MET A 159 17.63 -6.62 -26.13
CA MET A 159 16.85 -7.72 -25.62
C MET A 159 17.83 -8.43 -24.69
N PHE A 160 17.92 -7.91 -23.48
CA PHE A 160 18.70 -8.53 -22.44
C PHE A 160 18.08 -9.89 -22.21
N SER A 161 18.77 -10.94 -22.63
CA SER A 161 18.48 -12.27 -22.12
C SER A 161 18.66 -12.25 -20.61
N ASP A 162 17.98 -13.13 -19.89
CA ASP A 162 18.09 -13.25 -18.44
C ASP A 162 19.55 -13.29 -17.97
N GLY A 163 20.41 -14.01 -18.69
CA GLY A 163 21.85 -14.06 -18.44
C GLY A 163 22.56 -12.72 -18.61
N GLY A 164 22.17 -11.94 -19.62
CA GLY A 164 22.76 -10.61 -19.84
C GLY A 164 22.42 -9.61 -18.75
N LEU A 165 21.19 -9.65 -18.17
CA LEU A 165 20.84 -8.81 -17.04
C LEU A 165 21.58 -9.20 -15.76
N GLN A 166 21.73 -10.49 -15.51
CA GLN A 166 22.53 -10.98 -14.38
C GLN A 166 24.00 -10.59 -14.50
N ASP A 167 24.55 -10.62 -15.70
CA ASP A 167 25.92 -10.23 -15.97
C ASP A 167 26.14 -8.73 -15.71
N VAL A 168 25.23 -7.88 -16.17
CA VAL A 168 25.26 -6.44 -15.88
C VAL A 168 25.18 -6.17 -14.36
N LEU A 169 24.30 -6.86 -13.64
CA LEU A 169 24.18 -6.71 -12.19
C LEU A 169 25.44 -7.14 -11.42
N ARG A 170 26.17 -8.14 -11.93
CA ARG A 170 27.40 -8.66 -11.28
C ARG A 170 28.64 -7.85 -11.60
N HIS A 171 28.75 -7.33 -12.82
CA HIS A 171 30.01 -6.85 -13.36
C HIS A 171 30.01 -5.39 -13.81
N ALA A 172 28.85 -4.75 -14.00
CA ALA A 172 28.83 -3.34 -14.40
C ALA A 172 29.30 -2.45 -13.24
N PRO A 173 30.35 -1.62 -13.45
CA PRO A 173 30.88 -0.77 -12.39
C PRO A 173 29.93 0.38 -12.06
N ASP A 174 29.14 0.84 -13.01
CA ASP A 174 28.24 1.97 -12.90
C ASP A 174 26.87 1.56 -12.31
N PRO A 175 26.44 2.15 -11.17
CA PRO A 175 25.14 1.90 -10.57
C PRO A 175 23.97 2.19 -11.50
N ASP A 176 24.07 3.19 -12.39
CA ASP A 176 22.98 3.58 -13.30
C ASP A 176 22.72 2.49 -14.35
N GLN A 177 23.77 1.80 -14.79
CA GLN A 177 23.60 0.64 -15.67
C GLN A 177 22.91 -0.51 -14.96
N ARG A 178 23.24 -0.77 -13.70
CA ARG A 178 22.60 -1.80 -12.87
C ARG A 178 21.14 -1.45 -12.55
N LEU A 179 20.82 -0.17 -12.27
CA LEU A 179 19.45 0.31 -12.17
C LEU A 179 18.66 0.08 -13.45
N THR A 180 19.26 0.40 -14.61
CA THR A 180 18.63 0.18 -15.91
C THR A 180 18.32 -1.31 -16.14
N ALA A 181 19.22 -2.19 -15.73
CA ALA A 181 19.01 -3.64 -15.80
C ALA A 181 17.81 -4.09 -14.95
N ILE A 182 17.68 -3.55 -13.73
CA ILE A 182 16.51 -3.82 -12.88
C ILE A 182 15.22 -3.31 -13.52
N PHE A 183 15.21 -2.11 -14.10
CA PHE A 183 14.02 -1.60 -14.79
C PHE A 183 13.59 -2.49 -15.96
N ALA A 184 14.54 -3.11 -16.67
CA ALA A 184 14.23 -4.05 -17.73
C ALA A 184 13.43 -5.28 -17.24
N THR A 185 13.62 -5.70 -15.97
CA THR A 185 12.88 -6.83 -15.38
C THR A 185 11.37 -6.58 -15.25
N ARG A 186 10.90 -5.33 -15.37
CA ARG A 186 9.45 -5.01 -15.31
C ARG A 186 8.65 -5.67 -16.44
N ARG A 187 9.28 -5.87 -17.59
CA ARG A 187 8.66 -6.49 -18.77
C ARG A 187 8.81 -8.01 -18.83
N MET A 188 9.56 -8.57 -17.88
CA MET A 188 9.82 -10.01 -17.80
C MET A 188 8.73 -10.72 -17.01
N ARG A 189 8.57 -12.02 -17.28
CA ARG A 189 7.72 -12.90 -16.48
C ARG A 189 8.25 -12.97 -15.05
N SER A 190 7.36 -13.12 -14.08
CA SER A 190 7.72 -13.11 -12.66
C SER A 190 8.78 -14.16 -12.32
N LYS A 191 8.67 -15.37 -12.87
CA LYS A 191 9.63 -16.46 -12.64
C LYS A 191 11.06 -16.12 -13.08
N GLU A 192 11.22 -15.36 -14.14
CA GLU A 192 12.51 -14.91 -14.66
C GLU A 192 13.04 -13.67 -13.93
N ALA A 193 12.15 -12.74 -13.62
CA ALA A 193 12.51 -11.47 -13.00
C ALA A 193 12.91 -11.60 -11.52
N ILE A 194 12.23 -12.45 -10.74
CA ILE A 194 12.43 -12.55 -9.29
C ILE A 194 13.83 -12.99 -8.90
N PRO A 195 14.46 -14.00 -9.54
CA PRO A 195 15.85 -14.34 -9.27
C PRO A 195 16.83 -13.18 -9.52
N ILE A 196 16.58 -12.39 -10.57
CA ILE A 196 17.39 -11.21 -10.92
C ILE A 196 17.22 -10.12 -9.86
N LEU A 197 15.98 -9.85 -9.44
CA LEU A 197 15.71 -8.88 -8.36
C LEU A 197 16.31 -9.33 -7.03
N LYS A 198 16.27 -10.63 -6.70
CA LYS A 198 16.91 -11.16 -5.50
C LYS A 198 18.44 -11.03 -5.54
N LEU A 199 19.05 -11.17 -6.71
CA LEU A 199 20.47 -10.89 -6.88
C LEU A 199 20.77 -9.42 -6.59
N ALA A 200 19.93 -8.51 -7.08
CA ALA A 200 20.09 -7.08 -6.90
C ALA A 200 19.91 -6.60 -5.45
N LEU A 201 19.24 -7.37 -4.58
CA LEU A 201 19.19 -7.07 -3.13
C LEU A 201 20.57 -7.11 -2.43
N ARG A 202 21.56 -7.69 -3.08
CA ARG A 202 22.94 -7.75 -2.58
C ARG A 202 23.87 -6.75 -3.25
N ASP A 203 23.32 -5.81 -4.02
CA ASP A 203 24.10 -4.81 -4.73
C ASP A 203 24.79 -3.85 -3.74
N PRO A 204 26.01 -3.36 -4.02
CA PRO A 204 26.67 -2.38 -3.18
C PRO A 204 25.95 -1.02 -3.15
N SER A 205 25.20 -0.64 -4.18
CA SER A 205 24.44 0.61 -4.25
C SER A 205 23.10 0.51 -3.53
N ASP A 206 22.79 1.47 -2.66
CA ASP A 206 21.53 1.56 -1.94
C ASP A 206 20.33 1.74 -2.88
N ASP A 207 20.49 2.54 -3.93
CA ASP A 207 19.43 2.81 -4.90
C ASP A 207 19.02 1.54 -5.66
N VAL A 208 20.01 0.72 -6.02
CA VAL A 208 19.78 -0.58 -6.69
C VAL A 208 19.04 -1.54 -5.77
N ARG A 209 19.49 -1.64 -4.49
CA ARG A 209 18.83 -2.49 -3.49
C ARG A 209 17.39 -2.05 -3.22
N LEU A 210 17.18 -0.74 -3.02
CA LEU A 210 15.87 -0.18 -2.72
C LEU A 210 14.88 -0.39 -3.86
N LEU A 211 15.34 -0.18 -5.10
CA LEU A 211 14.51 -0.43 -6.28
C LEU A 211 14.14 -1.91 -6.41
N ALA A 212 15.11 -2.81 -6.23
CA ALA A 212 14.87 -4.25 -6.27
C ALA A 212 13.88 -4.68 -5.20
N TYR A 213 14.05 -4.19 -3.97
CA TYR A 213 13.13 -4.45 -2.86
C TYR A 213 11.71 -3.97 -3.20
N SER A 214 11.55 -2.72 -3.65
CA SER A 214 10.24 -2.18 -3.96
C SER A 214 9.52 -2.94 -5.08
N MET A 215 10.28 -3.44 -6.07
CA MET A 215 9.71 -4.23 -7.16
C MET A 215 9.30 -5.64 -6.71
N LEU A 216 10.03 -6.27 -5.79
CA LEU A 216 9.65 -7.55 -5.18
C LEU A 216 8.41 -7.38 -4.30
N ASP A 217 8.42 -6.38 -3.42
CA ASP A 217 7.30 -6.04 -2.55
C ASP A 217 6.02 -5.76 -3.34
N GLN A 218 6.11 -5.00 -4.42
CA GLN A 218 4.96 -4.73 -5.29
C GLN A 218 4.38 -6.01 -5.92
N ARG A 219 5.24 -6.97 -6.29
CA ARG A 219 4.78 -8.26 -6.85
C ARG A 219 4.10 -9.12 -5.81
N GLU A 220 4.70 -9.22 -4.63
CA GLU A 220 4.16 -9.95 -3.50
C GLU A 220 2.84 -9.35 -3.03
N SER A 221 2.78 -8.05 -2.78
CA SER A 221 1.58 -7.32 -2.36
C SER A 221 0.42 -7.52 -3.33
N ARG A 222 0.69 -7.57 -4.64
CA ARG A 222 -0.35 -7.82 -5.64
C ARG A 222 -0.97 -9.20 -5.50
N ILE A 223 -0.16 -10.23 -5.24
CA ILE A 223 -0.67 -11.60 -5.04
C ILE A 223 -1.43 -11.68 -3.73
N ASN A 224 -0.88 -11.11 -2.64
CA ASN A 224 -1.52 -11.09 -1.32
C ASN A 224 -2.89 -10.38 -1.37
N GLN A 225 -3.00 -9.25 -2.06
CA GLN A 225 -4.29 -8.57 -2.27
C GLN A 225 -5.30 -9.45 -2.99
N ARG A 226 -4.88 -10.28 -3.94
CA ARG A 226 -5.78 -11.24 -4.61
C ARG A 226 -6.23 -12.34 -3.66
N ILE A 227 -5.35 -12.84 -2.82
CA ILE A 227 -5.66 -13.81 -1.79
C ILE A 227 -6.68 -13.23 -0.81
N GLU A 228 -6.43 -12.02 -0.27
CA GLU A 228 -7.33 -11.35 0.65
C GLU A 228 -8.72 -11.11 0.04
N GLN A 229 -8.77 -10.65 -1.21
CA GLN A 229 -10.04 -10.46 -1.93
C GLN A 229 -10.80 -11.78 -2.11
N ALA A 230 -10.12 -12.86 -2.46
CA ALA A 230 -10.75 -14.18 -2.61
C ALA A 230 -11.26 -14.73 -1.27
N LEU A 231 -10.50 -14.56 -0.18
CA LEU A 231 -10.90 -14.94 1.17
C LEU A 231 -12.13 -14.14 1.65
N ALA A 232 -12.13 -12.84 1.46
CA ALA A 232 -13.26 -11.98 1.81
C ALA A 232 -14.54 -12.36 1.05
N ASN A 233 -14.42 -12.73 -0.23
CA ASN A 233 -15.55 -13.16 -1.03
C ASN A 233 -16.08 -14.55 -0.62
N MET A 234 -15.28 -15.38 0.08
CA MET A 234 -15.66 -16.73 0.47
C MET A 234 -16.74 -16.76 1.54
N GLU A 235 -16.78 -15.76 2.44
CA GLU A 235 -17.74 -15.70 3.55
C GLU A 235 -19.20 -15.63 3.05
N SER A 236 -19.44 -14.89 1.98
CA SER A 236 -20.77 -14.65 1.42
C SER A 236 -21.10 -15.50 0.18
N ALA A 237 -20.19 -16.38 -0.25
CA ALA A 237 -20.33 -17.12 -1.49
C ALA A 237 -21.26 -18.33 -1.37
N SER A 238 -21.98 -18.66 -2.45
CA SER A 238 -22.69 -19.94 -2.61
C SER A 238 -21.70 -21.12 -2.70
N THR A 239 -22.19 -22.35 -2.52
CA THR A 239 -21.35 -23.56 -2.53
C THR A 239 -20.53 -23.69 -3.81
N ASP A 240 -21.15 -23.50 -4.99
CA ASP A 240 -20.43 -23.59 -6.27
C ASP A 240 -19.39 -22.47 -6.40
N ARG A 241 -19.71 -21.28 -5.92
CA ARG A 241 -18.78 -20.17 -5.91
C ARG A 241 -17.61 -20.41 -4.95
N LYS A 242 -17.84 -21.05 -3.81
CA LYS A 242 -16.76 -21.44 -2.88
C LYS A 242 -15.76 -22.39 -3.52
N ILE A 243 -16.23 -23.39 -4.28
CA ILE A 243 -15.34 -24.29 -5.04
C ILE A 243 -14.45 -23.51 -6.00
N ALA A 244 -15.03 -22.57 -6.76
CA ALA A 244 -14.26 -21.73 -7.67
C ALA A 244 -13.25 -20.82 -6.93
N LEU A 245 -13.63 -20.28 -5.78
CA LEU A 245 -12.74 -19.46 -4.93
C LEU A 245 -11.59 -20.30 -4.33
N HIS A 246 -11.87 -21.53 -3.92
CA HIS A 246 -10.82 -22.47 -3.49
C HIS A 246 -9.83 -22.75 -4.63
N ALA A 247 -10.30 -22.96 -5.85
CA ALA A 247 -9.42 -23.14 -7.01
C ALA A 247 -8.59 -21.86 -7.31
N GLU A 248 -9.18 -20.68 -7.13
CA GLU A 248 -8.48 -19.40 -7.29
C GLU A 248 -7.41 -19.23 -6.21
N LEU A 249 -7.73 -19.46 -4.93
CA LEU A 249 -6.79 -19.38 -3.82
C LEU A 249 -5.63 -20.37 -3.96
N ALA A 250 -5.90 -21.60 -4.37
CA ALA A 250 -4.85 -22.59 -4.63
C ALA A 250 -3.83 -22.09 -5.68
N ARG A 251 -4.31 -21.44 -6.75
CA ARG A 251 -3.44 -20.87 -7.77
C ARG A 251 -2.63 -19.68 -7.24
N TRP A 252 -3.20 -18.79 -6.43
CA TRP A 252 -2.47 -17.63 -5.89
C TRP A 252 -1.44 -18.04 -4.83
N TYR A 253 -1.76 -18.98 -3.94
CA TYR A 253 -0.77 -19.52 -3.01
C TYR A 253 0.34 -20.28 -3.76
N TRP A 254 0.00 -21.06 -4.77
CA TRP A 254 0.99 -21.70 -5.63
C TRP A 254 1.86 -20.68 -6.36
N GLU A 255 1.31 -19.58 -6.84
CA GLU A 255 2.07 -18.54 -7.53
C GLU A 255 3.19 -17.98 -6.62
N LEU A 256 2.92 -17.71 -5.33
CA LEU A 256 3.95 -17.26 -4.38
C LEU A 256 5.12 -18.25 -4.25
N ALA A 257 4.81 -19.54 -4.20
CA ALA A 257 5.82 -20.59 -4.15
C ALA A 257 6.59 -20.70 -5.48
N TYR A 258 5.85 -20.83 -6.57
CA TYR A 258 6.37 -21.09 -7.92
C TYR A 258 7.31 -20.00 -8.43
N VAL A 259 6.99 -18.73 -8.18
CA VAL A 259 7.87 -17.62 -8.57
C VAL A 259 9.00 -17.39 -7.59
N GLY A 260 9.00 -18.10 -6.45
CA GLY A 260 10.05 -18.06 -5.43
C GLY A 260 9.98 -16.83 -4.53
N LEU A 261 8.82 -16.21 -4.35
CA LEU A 261 8.64 -15.13 -3.37
C LEU A 261 8.66 -15.67 -1.94
N ALA A 262 7.99 -16.79 -1.69
CA ALA A 262 8.05 -17.47 -0.41
C ALA A 262 9.35 -18.32 -0.27
N GLN A 263 9.94 -18.36 0.94
CA GLN A 263 11.15 -19.12 1.25
C GLN A 263 11.11 -19.67 2.69
N GLY A 264 11.84 -20.74 2.97
CA GLY A 264 11.94 -21.35 4.31
C GLY A 264 10.57 -21.76 4.85
N SER A 265 10.29 -21.46 6.11
CA SER A 265 9.01 -21.79 6.78
C SER A 265 7.79 -21.11 6.14
N VAL A 266 7.98 -19.95 5.51
CA VAL A 266 6.91 -19.27 4.75
C VAL A 266 6.55 -20.08 3.52
N LEU A 267 7.51 -20.67 2.83
CA LEU A 267 7.25 -21.56 1.67
C LEU A 267 6.44 -22.78 2.09
N GLU A 268 6.82 -23.43 3.19
CA GLU A 268 6.10 -24.58 3.72
C GLU A 268 4.64 -24.22 4.03
N HIS A 269 4.42 -23.09 4.71
CA HIS A 269 3.08 -22.59 5.02
C HIS A 269 2.26 -22.31 3.74
N VAL A 270 2.85 -21.60 2.78
CA VAL A 270 2.19 -21.25 1.51
C VAL A 270 1.82 -22.51 0.71
N LEU A 271 2.70 -23.51 0.67
CA LEU A 271 2.42 -24.80 0.02
C LEU A 271 1.32 -25.57 0.75
N GLN A 272 1.29 -25.52 2.07
CA GLN A 272 0.22 -26.13 2.86
C GLN A 272 -1.14 -25.47 2.60
N GLN A 273 -1.18 -24.13 2.52
CA GLN A 273 -2.40 -23.40 2.14
C GLN A 273 -2.82 -23.75 0.71
N ALA A 274 -1.89 -23.75 -0.25
CA ALA A 274 -2.16 -24.14 -1.62
C ALA A 274 -2.76 -25.56 -1.70
N TRP A 275 -2.18 -26.50 -0.95
CA TRP A 275 -2.66 -27.88 -0.85
C TRP A 275 -4.06 -27.96 -0.28
N SER A 276 -4.33 -27.32 0.84
CA SER A 276 -5.65 -27.34 1.47
C SER A 276 -6.75 -26.80 0.55
N HIS A 277 -6.43 -25.71 -0.16
CA HIS A 277 -7.38 -25.10 -1.10
C HIS A 277 -7.56 -25.92 -2.39
N VAL A 278 -6.51 -26.53 -2.94
CA VAL A 278 -6.67 -27.40 -4.12
C VAL A 278 -7.48 -28.62 -3.79
N MET A 279 -7.29 -29.25 -2.62
CA MET A 279 -8.08 -30.40 -2.18
C MET A 279 -9.55 -30.04 -1.95
N ALA A 280 -9.83 -28.86 -1.39
CA ALA A 280 -11.19 -28.35 -1.27
C ALA A 280 -11.85 -28.08 -2.64
N ALA A 281 -11.10 -27.56 -3.60
CA ALA A 281 -11.58 -27.35 -4.96
C ALA A 281 -11.88 -28.67 -5.68
N LEU A 282 -11.09 -29.71 -5.43
CA LEU A 282 -11.26 -31.05 -6.03
C LEU A 282 -12.50 -31.80 -5.49
N GLN A 283 -13.11 -31.37 -4.37
CA GLN A 283 -14.41 -31.92 -3.91
C GLN A 283 -15.55 -31.52 -4.84
N GLY A 284 -15.41 -30.46 -5.64
CA GLY A 284 -16.29 -30.17 -6.78
C GLY A 284 -15.85 -30.94 -8.03
N ASN A 285 -16.62 -30.86 -9.08
CA ASN A 285 -16.25 -31.47 -10.36
C ASN A 285 -15.12 -30.68 -11.03
N SER A 286 -13.88 -30.87 -10.57
CA SER A 286 -12.70 -30.15 -11.05
C SER A 286 -12.02 -30.93 -12.19
N GLY A 287 -11.68 -30.24 -13.27
CA GLY A 287 -10.99 -30.82 -14.41
C GLY A 287 -9.51 -31.18 -14.13
N GLY A 288 -8.88 -31.85 -15.11
CA GLY A 288 -7.49 -32.30 -15.01
C GLY A 288 -6.46 -31.25 -14.61
N GLU A 289 -6.72 -29.94 -14.87
CA GLU A 289 -5.85 -28.83 -14.44
C GLU A 289 -5.69 -28.72 -12.92
N MET A 290 -6.77 -29.00 -12.14
CA MET A 290 -6.67 -28.94 -10.69
C MET A 290 -5.86 -30.09 -10.12
N TYR A 291 -6.02 -31.30 -10.68
CA TYR A 291 -5.18 -32.45 -10.35
C TYR A 291 -3.71 -32.21 -10.74
N LEU A 292 -3.45 -31.60 -11.90
CA LEU A 292 -2.09 -31.18 -12.29
C LEU A 292 -1.49 -30.20 -11.28
N LEU A 293 -2.27 -29.22 -10.83
CA LEU A 293 -1.82 -28.27 -9.82
C LEU A 293 -1.54 -28.97 -8.49
N ALA A 294 -2.40 -29.87 -8.05
CA ALA A 294 -2.21 -30.66 -6.83
C ALA A 294 -0.92 -31.49 -6.90
N GLY A 295 -0.67 -32.17 -8.03
CA GLY A 295 0.57 -32.92 -8.26
C GLY A 295 1.82 -32.05 -8.17
N ARG A 296 1.78 -30.84 -8.74
CA ARG A 296 2.90 -29.88 -8.67
C ARG A 296 3.15 -29.39 -7.23
N ILE A 297 2.10 -29.13 -6.49
CA ILE A 297 2.21 -28.73 -5.07
C ILE A 297 2.81 -29.87 -4.25
N ALA A 298 2.31 -31.08 -4.41
CA ALA A 298 2.82 -32.26 -3.71
C ALA A 298 4.30 -32.53 -4.05
N MET A 299 4.69 -32.34 -5.29
CA MET A 299 6.08 -32.48 -5.73
C MET A 299 7.00 -31.45 -5.05
N GLU A 300 6.57 -30.20 -4.97
CA GLU A 300 7.33 -29.14 -4.28
C GLU A 300 7.41 -29.36 -2.75
N GLN A 301 6.42 -30.03 -2.17
CA GLN A 301 6.46 -30.50 -0.77
C GLN A 301 7.35 -31.73 -0.56
N GLY A 302 7.87 -32.33 -1.63
CA GLY A 302 8.64 -33.56 -1.57
C GLY A 302 7.80 -34.86 -1.48
N ASN A 303 6.48 -34.76 -1.54
CA ASN A 303 5.56 -35.89 -1.46
C ASN A 303 5.39 -36.55 -2.84
N LEU A 304 6.43 -37.22 -3.31
CA LEU A 304 6.51 -37.74 -4.68
C LEU A 304 5.46 -38.83 -5.01
N ASP A 305 5.03 -39.62 -4.01
CA ASP A 305 3.98 -40.62 -4.20
C ASP A 305 2.62 -39.96 -4.43
N GLU A 306 2.30 -38.97 -3.63
CA GLU A 306 1.09 -38.19 -3.77
C GLU A 306 1.09 -37.41 -5.10
N ALA A 307 2.24 -36.84 -5.49
CA ALA A 307 2.36 -36.14 -6.75
C ALA A 307 2.03 -37.03 -7.94
N LEU A 308 2.54 -38.28 -7.96
CA LEU A 308 2.22 -39.25 -9.02
C LEU A 308 0.73 -39.60 -9.01
N ALA A 309 0.14 -39.87 -7.84
CA ALA A 309 -1.28 -40.17 -7.73
C ALA A 309 -2.13 -39.03 -8.32
N GLN A 310 -1.78 -37.77 -8.04
CA GLN A 310 -2.48 -36.62 -8.58
C GLN A 310 -2.28 -36.45 -10.08
N PHE A 311 -1.09 -36.75 -10.63
CA PHE A 311 -0.86 -36.73 -12.07
C PHE A 311 -1.62 -37.87 -12.79
N ASP A 312 -1.81 -39.02 -12.15
CA ASP A 312 -2.62 -40.08 -12.70
C ASP A 312 -4.11 -39.73 -12.71
N GLN A 313 -4.62 -39.08 -11.66
CA GLN A 313 -5.97 -38.51 -11.66
C GLN A 313 -6.13 -37.41 -12.74
N SER A 314 -5.10 -36.58 -12.94
CA SER A 314 -5.10 -35.58 -14.00
C SER A 314 -5.22 -36.20 -15.40
N ALA A 315 -4.49 -37.29 -15.65
CA ALA A 315 -4.59 -38.04 -16.91
C ALA A 315 -5.98 -38.66 -17.09
N GLN A 316 -6.55 -39.27 -16.02
CA GLN A 316 -7.90 -39.84 -16.06
C GLN A 316 -8.98 -38.77 -16.29
N ALA A 317 -8.76 -37.54 -15.80
CA ALA A 317 -9.63 -36.39 -16.03
C ALA A 317 -9.44 -35.74 -17.41
N GLY A 318 -8.64 -36.37 -18.32
CA GLY A 318 -8.49 -35.96 -19.71
C GLY A 318 -7.32 -35.03 -20.00
N MET A 319 -6.38 -34.87 -19.06
CA MET A 319 -5.14 -34.10 -19.32
C MET A 319 -4.24 -34.89 -20.28
N ASP A 320 -3.66 -34.18 -21.25
CA ASP A 320 -2.75 -34.78 -22.22
C ASP A 320 -1.47 -35.32 -21.55
N ALA A 321 -1.11 -36.56 -21.90
CA ALA A 321 0.10 -37.20 -21.40
C ALA A 321 1.37 -36.37 -21.69
N VAL A 322 1.38 -35.64 -22.78
CA VAL A 322 2.49 -34.74 -23.16
C VAL A 322 2.72 -33.66 -22.14
N GLN A 323 1.65 -33.14 -21.50
CA GLN A 323 1.74 -32.11 -20.46
C GLN A 323 2.24 -32.68 -19.12
N LEU A 324 1.98 -33.95 -18.87
CA LEU A 324 2.36 -34.64 -17.62
C LEU A 324 3.78 -35.26 -17.72
N ALA A 325 4.26 -35.56 -18.90
CA ALA A 325 5.55 -36.23 -19.13
C ALA A 325 6.73 -35.52 -18.44
N PRO A 326 6.91 -34.18 -18.50
CA PRO A 326 8.02 -33.52 -17.83
C PRO A 326 8.02 -33.72 -16.33
N TYR A 327 6.84 -33.66 -15.68
CA TYR A 327 6.70 -33.81 -14.22
C TYR A 327 6.96 -35.25 -13.78
N ARG A 328 6.46 -36.22 -14.55
CA ARG A 328 6.72 -37.64 -14.28
C ARG A 328 8.21 -37.97 -14.45
N ALA A 329 8.86 -37.43 -15.50
CA ALA A 329 10.30 -37.57 -15.70
C ALA A 329 11.12 -36.93 -14.56
N GLU A 330 10.70 -35.78 -14.07
CA GLU A 330 11.31 -35.11 -12.90
C GLU A 330 11.17 -35.96 -11.64
N ILE A 331 10.00 -36.57 -11.37
CA ILE A 331 9.81 -37.49 -10.25
C ILE A 331 10.67 -38.75 -10.41
N ALA A 332 10.75 -39.32 -11.60
CA ALA A 332 11.64 -40.46 -11.86
C ALA A 332 13.10 -40.11 -11.59
N PHE A 333 13.55 -38.90 -11.98
CA PHE A 333 14.87 -38.41 -11.65
C PHE A 333 15.10 -38.26 -10.14
N LEU A 334 14.17 -37.64 -9.42
CA LEU A 334 14.24 -37.47 -7.95
C LEU A 334 14.23 -38.80 -7.20
N ARG A 335 13.61 -39.83 -7.77
CA ARG A 335 13.60 -41.21 -7.23
C ARG A 335 14.79 -42.06 -7.69
N GLN A 336 15.70 -41.47 -8.47
CA GLN A 336 16.87 -42.17 -9.07
C GLN A 336 16.49 -43.32 -9.99
N ARG A 337 15.29 -43.28 -10.60
CA ARG A 337 14.82 -44.25 -11.60
C ARG A 337 15.12 -43.72 -13.00
N TYR A 338 16.40 -43.61 -13.30
CA TYR A 338 16.88 -42.95 -14.52
C TYR A 338 16.49 -43.68 -15.79
N GLU A 339 16.33 -45.01 -15.73
CA GLU A 339 15.91 -45.89 -16.84
C GLU A 339 14.48 -45.57 -17.37
N GLU A 340 13.62 -44.97 -16.55
CA GLU A 340 12.23 -44.64 -16.93
C GLU A 340 12.14 -43.31 -17.69
N ILE A 341 13.17 -42.45 -17.61
CA ILE A 341 13.12 -41.07 -18.12
C ILE A 341 13.03 -41.06 -19.68
N PRO A 342 13.81 -41.82 -20.42
CA PRO A 342 13.72 -41.84 -21.89
C PRO A 342 12.31 -42.16 -22.39
N ASP A 343 11.66 -43.19 -21.81
CA ASP A 343 10.32 -43.61 -22.23
C ASP A 343 9.28 -42.50 -21.96
N MET A 344 9.41 -41.81 -20.84
CA MET A 344 8.52 -40.66 -20.51
C MET A 344 8.72 -39.50 -21.46
N LEU A 345 9.97 -39.13 -21.77
CA LEU A 345 10.28 -38.05 -22.72
C LEU A 345 9.90 -38.41 -24.13
N ALA A 346 10.00 -39.70 -24.55
CA ALA A 346 9.62 -40.16 -25.87
C ALA A 346 8.12 -40.00 -26.18
N THR A 347 7.27 -39.83 -25.17
CA THR A 347 5.85 -39.49 -25.36
C THR A 347 5.63 -38.06 -25.85
N MET A 348 6.65 -37.21 -25.75
CA MET A 348 6.57 -35.81 -26.19
C MET A 348 6.83 -35.66 -27.69
N PRO A 349 6.13 -34.71 -28.37
CA PRO A 349 6.40 -34.43 -29.77
C PRO A 349 7.85 -33.98 -30.01
N ALA A 350 8.47 -34.46 -31.06
CA ALA A 350 9.85 -34.12 -31.44
C ALA A 350 10.08 -32.61 -31.54
N GLU A 351 9.07 -31.86 -31.97
CA GLU A 351 9.12 -30.40 -32.07
C GLU A 351 9.29 -29.70 -30.72
N LEU A 352 8.68 -30.25 -29.65
CA LEU A 352 8.84 -29.72 -28.29
C LEU A 352 10.20 -30.12 -27.73
N LEU A 353 10.67 -31.33 -27.99
CA LEU A 353 11.97 -31.81 -27.55
C LEU A 353 13.15 -31.06 -28.19
N GLN A 354 12.96 -30.41 -29.33
CA GLN A 354 13.97 -29.58 -29.98
C GLN A 354 14.02 -28.12 -29.45
N ARG A 355 13.08 -27.71 -28.65
CA ARG A 355 13.00 -26.34 -28.14
C ARG A 355 13.41 -26.23 -26.65
N PRO A 356 13.97 -25.08 -26.21
CA PRO A 356 14.16 -24.82 -24.79
C PRO A 356 12.83 -24.87 -24.05
N PRO A 357 12.79 -25.45 -22.83
CA PRO A 357 13.91 -25.94 -22.02
C PRO A 357 14.27 -27.43 -22.33
N PHE A 358 13.48 -28.14 -23.14
CA PHE A 358 13.60 -29.59 -23.33
C PHE A 358 14.77 -30.02 -24.21
N ALA A 359 15.27 -29.16 -25.09
CA ALA A 359 16.33 -29.51 -26.04
C ALA A 359 17.62 -30.03 -25.34
N ALA A 360 17.98 -29.48 -24.20
CA ALA A 360 19.15 -29.97 -23.46
C ALA A 360 18.86 -31.34 -22.80
N LEU A 361 17.67 -31.50 -22.23
CA LEU A 361 17.24 -32.76 -21.61
C LEU A 361 17.14 -33.89 -22.64
N ALA A 362 16.50 -33.63 -23.78
CA ALA A 362 16.39 -34.61 -24.86
C ALA A 362 17.75 -35.06 -25.36
N ARG A 363 18.70 -34.14 -25.55
CA ARG A 363 20.07 -34.49 -25.99
C ARG A 363 20.82 -35.39 -25.00
N TYR A 364 20.49 -35.27 -23.71
CA TYR A 364 21.16 -36.03 -22.66
C TYR A 364 20.51 -37.39 -22.41
N TRP A 365 19.16 -37.49 -22.53
CA TRP A 365 18.41 -38.68 -22.17
C TRP A 365 17.95 -39.54 -23.37
N LEU A 366 17.78 -38.93 -24.56
CA LEU A 366 17.38 -39.57 -25.81
C LEU A 366 18.53 -39.64 -26.79
#